data_5d5801981998fc1b5e86404a6802b64f
#
_entry.id   5d5801981998fc1b5e86404a6802b64f
#
_cell.length_a   1.000
_cell.length_b   1.000
_cell.length_c   1.000
_cell.angle_alpha   90.00
_cell.angle_beta   90.00
_cell.angle_gamma   90.00
#
_symmetry.space_group_name_H-M   'P 1'
#
loop_
_entity.id
_entity.type
_entity.pdbx_description
1 polymer ?
#
loop_
_entity_poly.entity_id
_entity_poly.type
_entity_poly.pdbx_seq_one_letter_code
_entity_poly.pdbx_strand_id
1 'polypeptide(L)'
;MSVIEIHGLKPLLGQVSIQGSKNAVLPMMAASLLHKGITVLSNVPLIQDVSCMRDILTCLGCRCVCQGNCLVIDARQVSETRIPEAYVTAMRSSIIVLGALLGRLGEGESCYPGGCLIGARPIDLHLMALRELGAVIREEDGILYARAGKDGLTGARIYLPYPSVGATEQAILASVLAKGVTVIRGAAMEPEIRQLCHFLNNMGAVICGMGTSQLMIQGVDVLHDSSFQVEGDRIVAGTYGAAVAAAGGNVILKGADPGSLRVPLGLLEQAGAQIIRDEEKKEIQI
;
A
#
# COMPACT_ATOMS: atom_id res chain seq x y z
N MET A 1 22.54 -16.27 -15.90
CA MET A 1 22.67 -15.07 -15.05
C MET A 1 22.56 -13.87 -15.94
N SER A 2 21.69 -12.91 -15.60
CA SER A 2 21.66 -11.61 -16.30
C SER A 2 22.83 -10.76 -15.79
N VAL A 3 23.60 -10.18 -16.69
CA VAL A 3 24.72 -9.28 -16.38
C VAL A 3 24.30 -7.87 -16.73
N ILE A 4 24.54 -6.91 -15.82
CA ILE A 4 24.36 -5.49 -16.07
C ILE A 4 25.77 -4.88 -16.25
N GLU A 5 26.02 -4.25 -17.40
CA GLU A 5 27.23 -3.50 -17.65
C GLU A 5 26.95 -2.01 -17.49
N ILE A 6 27.75 -1.32 -16.68
CA ILE A 6 27.56 0.11 -16.37
C ILE A 6 28.77 0.89 -16.87
N HIS A 7 28.52 1.81 -17.82
CA HIS A 7 29.51 2.80 -18.27
C HIS A 7 29.28 4.12 -17.54
N GLY A 8 30.07 4.39 -16.52
CA GLY A 8 29.98 5.60 -15.68
C GLY A 8 30.53 6.87 -16.34
N LEU A 9 30.72 7.91 -15.52
CA LEU A 9 31.33 9.20 -15.88
C LEU A 9 30.55 10.06 -16.90
N LYS A 10 29.24 9.82 -17.04
CA LYS A 10 28.36 10.65 -17.87
C LYS A 10 27.37 11.38 -16.97
N PRO A 11 27.28 12.71 -17.06
CA PRO A 11 26.28 13.48 -16.31
C PRO A 11 24.87 13.10 -16.77
N LEU A 12 23.94 13.08 -15.83
CA LEU A 12 22.53 12.79 -16.11
C LEU A 12 21.80 14.10 -16.44
N LEU A 13 21.17 14.16 -17.61
CA LEU A 13 20.50 15.36 -18.10
C LEU A 13 19.07 15.02 -18.58
N GLY A 14 18.12 15.91 -18.30
CA GLY A 14 16.77 15.80 -18.84
C GLY A 14 15.67 15.79 -17.80
N GLN A 15 14.60 15.06 -18.07
CA GLN A 15 13.44 14.97 -17.18
C GLN A 15 12.93 13.54 -17.08
N VAL A 16 12.41 13.17 -15.89
CA VAL A 16 11.85 11.85 -15.61
C VAL A 16 10.48 12.04 -14.95
N SER A 17 9.45 11.40 -15.48
CA SER A 17 8.16 11.29 -14.80
C SER A 17 8.20 10.13 -13.81
N ILE A 18 7.95 10.43 -12.55
CA ILE A 18 7.95 9.44 -11.48
C ILE A 18 6.66 8.63 -11.55
N GLN A 19 6.81 7.31 -11.68
CA GLN A 19 5.69 6.37 -11.65
C GLN A 19 4.98 6.38 -10.29
N GLY A 20 3.75 5.90 -10.25
CA GLY A 20 2.99 5.79 -9.01
C GLY A 20 3.66 4.89 -7.97
N SER A 21 3.40 5.18 -6.70
CA SER A 21 4.01 4.47 -5.57
C SER A 21 3.52 3.02 -5.48
N LYS A 22 4.48 2.08 -5.51
CA LYS A 22 4.23 0.66 -5.26
C LYS A 22 3.54 0.44 -3.92
N ASN A 23 4.09 1.04 -2.88
CA ASN A 23 3.62 0.84 -1.51
C ASN A 23 2.27 1.51 -1.23
N ALA A 24 1.82 2.45 -2.08
CA ALA A 24 0.49 3.02 -2.00
C ALA A 24 -0.53 2.23 -2.83
N VAL A 25 -0.17 1.82 -4.06
CA VAL A 25 -1.11 1.17 -4.95
C VAL A 25 -1.53 -0.22 -4.48
N LEU A 26 -0.61 -1.02 -3.91
CA LEU A 26 -0.92 -2.38 -3.46
C LEU A 26 -2.01 -2.42 -2.38
N PRO A 27 -1.94 -1.61 -1.29
CA PRO A 27 -3.03 -1.56 -0.31
C PRO A 27 -4.31 -0.95 -0.89
N MET A 28 -4.26 -0.02 -1.85
CA MET A 28 -5.46 0.49 -2.55
C MET A 28 -6.12 -0.60 -3.40
N MET A 29 -5.32 -1.44 -4.08
CA MET A 29 -5.83 -2.60 -4.80
C MET A 29 -6.51 -3.59 -3.85
N ALA A 30 -5.93 -3.88 -2.69
CA ALA A 30 -6.56 -4.71 -1.66
C ALA A 30 -7.84 -4.06 -1.11
N ALA A 31 -7.85 -2.73 -0.89
CA ALA A 31 -9.00 -1.97 -0.42
C ALA A 31 -10.19 -2.01 -1.40
N SER A 32 -9.95 -2.18 -2.71
CA SER A 32 -11.02 -2.33 -3.69
C SER A 32 -11.93 -3.54 -3.43
N LEU A 33 -11.43 -4.55 -2.68
CA LEU A 33 -12.25 -5.69 -2.24
C LEU A 33 -13.34 -5.29 -1.25
N LEU A 34 -13.20 -4.17 -0.52
CA LEU A 34 -14.10 -3.79 0.56
C LEU A 34 -15.49 -3.36 0.10
N HIS A 35 -15.70 -3.08 -1.19
CA HIS A 35 -17.03 -2.71 -1.69
C HIS A 35 -17.46 -3.53 -2.91
N LYS A 36 -18.78 -3.57 -3.15
CA LYS A 36 -19.40 -4.28 -4.29
C LYS A 36 -19.57 -3.34 -5.48
N GLY A 37 -18.45 -2.90 -6.06
CA GLY A 37 -18.51 -1.90 -7.14
C GLY A 37 -17.22 -1.84 -7.95
N ILE A 38 -16.96 -0.67 -8.52
CA ILE A 38 -15.85 -0.41 -9.42
C ILE A 38 -14.89 0.59 -8.80
N THR A 39 -13.61 0.25 -8.82
CA THR A 39 -12.49 1.13 -8.46
C THR A 39 -11.65 1.41 -9.68
N VAL A 40 -11.31 2.68 -9.90
CA VAL A 40 -10.40 3.12 -10.96
C VAL A 40 -9.15 3.73 -10.33
N LEU A 41 -8.00 3.11 -10.55
CA LEU A 41 -6.70 3.63 -10.10
C LEU A 41 -5.92 4.12 -11.32
N SER A 42 -5.47 5.37 -11.31
CA SER A 42 -4.58 5.95 -12.32
C SER A 42 -3.17 6.12 -11.78
N ASN A 43 -2.20 6.30 -12.68
CA ASN A 43 -0.76 6.33 -12.37
C ASN A 43 -0.28 5.04 -11.66
N VAL A 44 -0.83 3.90 -12.05
CA VAL A 44 -0.42 2.59 -11.53
C VAL A 44 0.93 2.20 -12.14
N PRO A 45 1.96 1.84 -11.35
CA PRO A 45 3.25 1.45 -11.90
C PRO A 45 3.19 0.08 -12.58
N LEU A 46 3.90 -0.06 -13.71
CA LEU A 46 3.99 -1.32 -14.47
C LEU A 46 5.10 -2.21 -13.89
N ILE A 47 4.84 -2.83 -12.76
CA ILE A 47 5.79 -3.67 -12.01
C ILE A 47 5.17 -5.04 -11.68
N GLN A 48 6.02 -6.01 -11.40
CA GLN A 48 5.62 -7.39 -11.12
C GLN A 48 4.69 -7.50 -9.90
N ASP A 49 4.92 -6.72 -8.84
CA ASP A 49 4.09 -6.76 -7.63
C ASP A 49 2.63 -6.35 -7.93
N VAL A 50 2.43 -5.35 -8.82
CA VAL A 50 1.08 -4.95 -9.27
C VAL A 50 0.42 -6.05 -10.08
N SER A 51 1.17 -6.72 -10.97
CA SER A 51 0.66 -7.87 -11.72
C SER A 51 0.27 -9.02 -10.78
N CYS A 52 1.11 -9.32 -9.80
CA CYS A 52 0.82 -10.35 -8.79
C CYS A 52 -0.44 -10.00 -7.97
N MET A 53 -0.58 -8.77 -7.50
CA MET A 53 -1.78 -8.34 -6.78
C MET A 53 -3.04 -8.40 -7.67
N ARG A 54 -2.95 -7.99 -8.92
CA ARG A 54 -4.04 -8.12 -9.90
C ARG A 54 -4.48 -9.58 -10.04
N ASP A 55 -3.52 -10.49 -10.14
CA ASP A 55 -3.81 -11.91 -10.30
C ASP A 55 -4.45 -12.50 -9.03
N ILE A 56 -4.02 -12.06 -7.82
CA ILE A 56 -4.70 -12.38 -6.56
C ILE A 56 -6.15 -11.92 -6.61
N LEU A 57 -6.41 -10.64 -6.93
CA LEU A 57 -7.76 -10.10 -7.02
C LEU A 57 -8.62 -10.86 -8.03
N THR A 58 -8.05 -11.26 -9.15
CA THR A 58 -8.74 -12.05 -10.17
C THR A 58 -9.12 -13.43 -9.63
N CYS A 59 -8.22 -14.10 -8.92
CA CYS A 59 -8.52 -15.39 -8.26
C CYS A 59 -9.62 -15.26 -7.21
N LEU A 60 -9.74 -14.10 -6.55
CA LEU A 60 -10.79 -13.82 -5.56
C LEU A 60 -12.15 -13.46 -6.19
N GLY A 61 -12.22 -13.35 -7.52
CA GLY A 61 -13.44 -13.07 -8.29
C GLY A 61 -13.56 -11.63 -8.81
N CYS A 62 -12.51 -10.81 -8.71
CA CYS A 62 -12.52 -9.49 -9.35
C CYS A 62 -12.28 -9.62 -10.86
N ARG A 63 -12.88 -8.69 -11.62
CA ARG A 63 -12.50 -8.44 -13.00
C ARG A 63 -11.55 -7.23 -13.07
N CYS A 64 -10.31 -7.46 -13.47
CA CYS A 64 -9.29 -6.43 -13.55
C CYS A 64 -8.96 -6.10 -15.03
N VAL A 65 -9.00 -4.81 -15.40
CA VAL A 65 -8.67 -4.33 -16.75
C VAL A 65 -7.60 -3.26 -16.67
N CYS A 66 -6.48 -3.46 -17.35
CA CYS A 66 -5.39 -2.49 -17.44
C CYS A 66 -5.44 -1.77 -18.79
N GLN A 67 -5.34 -0.43 -18.77
CA GLN A 67 -5.19 0.42 -19.94
C GLN A 67 -4.06 1.42 -19.70
N GLY A 68 -2.88 1.14 -20.25
CA GLY A 68 -1.67 1.91 -19.93
C GLY A 68 -1.37 1.85 -18.43
N ASN A 69 -1.28 3.01 -17.78
CA ASN A 69 -1.09 3.14 -16.33
C ASN A 69 -2.40 3.30 -15.53
N CYS A 70 -3.53 2.94 -16.12
CA CYS A 70 -4.83 2.92 -15.46
C CYS A 70 -5.28 1.48 -15.22
N LEU A 71 -5.74 1.19 -14.00
CA LEU A 71 -6.28 -0.11 -13.59
C LEU A 71 -7.72 0.06 -13.14
N VAL A 72 -8.63 -0.65 -13.79
CA VAL A 72 -10.05 -0.76 -13.40
C VAL A 72 -10.26 -2.10 -12.71
N ILE A 73 -10.79 -2.08 -11.48
CA ILE A 73 -11.08 -3.25 -10.66
C ILE A 73 -12.58 -3.30 -10.41
N ASP A 74 -13.24 -4.31 -10.95
CA ASP A 74 -14.64 -4.61 -10.67
C ASP A 74 -14.72 -5.74 -9.63
N ALA A 75 -15.12 -5.37 -8.42
CA ALA A 75 -15.16 -6.28 -7.27
C ALA A 75 -16.59 -6.76 -6.93
N ARG A 76 -17.56 -6.63 -7.85
CA ARG A 76 -18.97 -7.01 -7.61
C ARG A 76 -19.17 -8.51 -7.41
N GLN A 77 -18.31 -9.35 -8.01
CA GLN A 77 -18.43 -10.80 -8.04
C GLN A 77 -17.45 -11.54 -7.09
N VAL A 78 -16.84 -10.82 -6.14
CA VAL A 78 -15.93 -11.44 -5.17
C VAL A 78 -16.66 -12.46 -4.31
N SER A 79 -16.18 -13.70 -4.33
CA SER A 79 -16.76 -14.86 -3.62
C SER A 79 -15.70 -15.75 -2.96
N GLU A 80 -14.49 -15.74 -3.47
CA GLU A 80 -13.42 -16.59 -2.96
C GLU A 80 -12.72 -15.94 -1.76
N THR A 81 -12.37 -16.76 -0.78
CA THR A 81 -11.76 -16.33 0.48
C THR A 81 -10.30 -16.77 0.62
N ARG A 82 -9.83 -17.67 -0.27
CA ARG A 82 -8.49 -18.23 -0.22
C ARG A 82 -7.55 -17.50 -1.18
N ILE A 83 -6.49 -16.94 -0.62
CA ILE A 83 -5.41 -16.34 -1.41
C ILE A 83 -4.48 -17.47 -1.91
N PRO A 84 -4.25 -17.65 -3.23
CA PRO A 84 -3.43 -18.73 -3.72
C PRO A 84 -1.97 -18.66 -3.23
N GLU A 85 -1.45 -19.76 -2.73
CA GLU A 85 -0.13 -19.87 -2.11
C GLU A 85 1.01 -19.35 -3.00
N ALA A 86 0.95 -19.64 -4.29
CA ALA A 86 1.97 -19.20 -5.25
C ALA A 86 2.17 -17.68 -5.27
N TYR A 87 1.11 -16.89 -5.09
CA TYR A 87 1.18 -15.43 -5.03
C TYR A 87 1.57 -14.93 -3.65
N VAL A 88 1.15 -15.62 -2.58
CA VAL A 88 1.52 -15.25 -1.20
C VAL A 88 3.02 -15.41 -0.99
N THR A 89 3.59 -16.51 -1.48
CA THR A 89 5.03 -16.77 -1.40
C THR A 89 5.86 -15.86 -2.31
N ALA A 90 5.29 -15.41 -3.43
CA ALA A 90 5.97 -14.50 -4.38
C ALA A 90 5.98 -13.04 -3.91
N MET A 91 4.96 -12.59 -3.16
CA MET A 91 4.80 -11.19 -2.78
C MET A 91 4.40 -11.04 -1.31
N ARG A 92 5.27 -10.44 -0.52
CA ARG A 92 5.04 -10.27 0.93
C ARG A 92 3.79 -9.46 1.27
N SER A 93 3.51 -8.38 0.52
CA SER A 93 2.34 -7.52 0.75
C SER A 93 0.99 -8.20 0.49
N SER A 94 0.97 -9.42 -0.04
CA SER A 94 -0.24 -10.21 -0.19
C SER A 94 -1.00 -10.44 1.12
N ILE A 95 -0.29 -10.45 2.26
CA ILE A 95 -0.91 -10.66 3.59
C ILE A 95 -1.97 -9.60 3.92
N ILE A 96 -1.86 -8.36 3.41
CA ILE A 96 -2.84 -7.30 3.69
C ILE A 96 -4.22 -7.60 3.10
N VAL A 97 -4.29 -8.44 2.06
CA VAL A 97 -5.55 -8.88 1.45
C VAL A 97 -6.43 -9.60 2.47
N LEU A 98 -5.83 -10.30 3.44
CA LEU A 98 -6.55 -10.98 4.51
C LEU A 98 -7.43 -10.01 5.32
N GLY A 99 -6.96 -8.79 5.59
CA GLY A 99 -7.74 -7.74 6.27
C GLY A 99 -8.95 -7.29 5.47
N ALA A 100 -8.78 -7.13 4.15
CA ALA A 100 -9.87 -6.77 3.26
C ALA A 100 -10.92 -7.90 3.14
N LEU A 101 -10.50 -9.15 3.06
CA LEU A 101 -11.40 -10.31 3.04
C LEU A 101 -12.21 -10.41 4.33
N LEU A 102 -11.55 -10.29 5.48
CA LEU A 102 -12.22 -10.27 6.78
C LEU A 102 -13.24 -9.15 6.90
N GLY A 103 -12.87 -7.93 6.46
CA GLY A 103 -13.77 -6.78 6.50
C GLY A 103 -15.02 -6.97 5.62
N ARG A 104 -14.87 -7.57 4.44
CA ARG A 104 -15.96 -7.74 3.48
C ARG A 104 -16.74 -9.03 3.64
N LEU A 105 -16.04 -10.17 3.74
CA LEU A 105 -16.65 -11.52 3.71
C LEU A 105 -16.74 -12.17 5.10
N GLY A 106 -16.05 -11.58 6.09
CA GLY A 106 -15.99 -12.13 7.44
C GLY A 106 -15.03 -13.32 7.58
N GLU A 107 -14.40 -13.76 6.51
CA GLU A 107 -13.43 -14.86 6.53
C GLU A 107 -12.36 -14.70 5.44
N GLY A 108 -11.20 -15.33 5.65
CA GLY A 108 -10.12 -15.36 4.67
C GLY A 108 -9.07 -16.40 5.02
N GLU A 109 -8.42 -16.93 4.00
CA GLU A 109 -7.35 -17.92 4.12
C GLU A 109 -6.09 -17.42 3.39
N SER A 110 -4.94 -17.60 4.04
CA SER A 110 -3.63 -17.26 3.50
C SER A 110 -2.58 -18.22 4.04
N CYS A 111 -1.46 -18.38 3.35
CA CYS A 111 -0.25 -18.95 3.95
C CYS A 111 0.68 -17.85 4.46
N TYR A 112 1.81 -18.22 5.05
CA TYR A 112 2.84 -17.25 5.44
C TYR A 112 3.48 -16.61 4.20
N PRO A 113 3.59 -15.26 4.15
CA PRO A 113 4.14 -14.57 3.01
C PRO A 113 5.65 -14.82 2.86
N GLY A 114 6.06 -15.07 1.62
CA GLY A 114 7.46 -15.18 1.21
C GLY A 114 8.01 -13.88 0.64
N GLY A 115 8.89 -14.00 -0.33
CA GLY A 115 9.27 -12.91 -1.26
C GLY A 115 10.22 -11.85 -0.73
N CYS A 116 10.91 -12.03 0.42
CA CYS A 116 11.92 -11.06 0.85
C CYS A 116 13.14 -11.72 1.48
N LEU A 117 14.30 -11.59 0.80
CA LEU A 117 15.60 -12.13 1.25
C LEU A 117 16.37 -11.18 2.20
N ILE A 118 15.81 -9.98 2.53
CA ILE A 118 16.50 -8.95 3.32
C ILE A 118 16.55 -9.32 4.81
N GLY A 119 15.68 -10.23 5.28
CA GLY A 119 15.65 -10.67 6.68
C GLY A 119 14.28 -11.12 7.16
N ALA A 120 14.24 -11.62 8.41
CA ALA A 120 12.99 -12.02 9.05
C ALA A 120 12.05 -10.80 9.19
N ARG A 121 10.86 -10.93 8.65
CA ARG A 121 9.79 -9.92 8.76
C ARG A 121 8.53 -10.63 9.25
N PRO A 122 8.38 -10.83 10.55
CA PRO A 122 7.24 -11.52 11.12
C PRO A 122 5.93 -10.78 10.78
N ILE A 123 4.82 -11.51 10.80
CA ILE A 123 3.47 -10.98 10.57
C ILE A 123 2.66 -10.91 11.86
N ASP A 124 3.33 -11.06 12.99
CA ASP A 124 2.76 -11.05 14.34
C ASP A 124 1.87 -9.82 14.61
N LEU A 125 2.34 -8.62 14.23
CA LEU A 125 1.56 -7.38 14.37
C LEU A 125 0.34 -7.35 13.45
N HIS A 126 0.43 -7.95 12.26
CA HIS A 126 -0.73 -8.10 11.36
C HIS A 126 -1.81 -8.96 12.03
N LEU A 127 -1.43 -10.14 12.53
CA LEU A 127 -2.36 -11.06 13.18
C LEU A 127 -2.88 -10.52 14.51
N MET A 128 -2.04 -9.81 15.27
CA MET A 128 -2.44 -9.12 16.49
C MET A 128 -3.56 -8.10 16.18
N ALA A 129 -3.37 -7.23 15.19
CA ALA A 129 -4.36 -6.22 14.83
C ALA A 129 -5.72 -6.85 14.44
N LEU A 130 -5.71 -7.95 13.70
CA LEU A 130 -6.94 -8.66 13.34
C LEU A 130 -7.62 -9.32 14.57
N ARG A 131 -6.83 -9.88 15.50
CA ARG A 131 -7.38 -10.45 16.74
C ARG A 131 -8.02 -9.40 17.63
N GLU A 132 -7.40 -8.23 17.76
CA GLU A 132 -7.98 -7.08 18.50
C GLU A 132 -9.36 -6.67 17.93
N LEU A 133 -9.55 -6.77 16.61
CA LEU A 133 -10.83 -6.51 15.95
C LEU A 133 -11.84 -7.67 16.09
N GLY A 134 -11.49 -8.72 16.84
CA GLY A 134 -12.35 -9.87 17.11
C GLY A 134 -12.23 -11.01 16.11
N ALA A 135 -11.21 -11.03 15.25
CA ALA A 135 -10.97 -12.17 14.37
C ALA A 135 -10.39 -13.37 15.16
N VAL A 136 -10.90 -14.55 14.90
CA VAL A 136 -10.33 -15.83 15.33
C VAL A 136 -9.40 -16.32 14.23
N ILE A 137 -8.13 -16.49 14.56
CA ILE A 137 -7.11 -16.97 13.61
C ILE A 137 -6.54 -18.29 14.10
N ARG A 138 -6.70 -19.32 13.27
CA ARG A 138 -6.10 -20.66 13.47
C ARG A 138 -5.02 -20.86 12.43
N GLU A 139 -4.04 -21.66 12.78
CA GLU A 139 -2.96 -22.09 11.90
C GLU A 139 -2.96 -23.61 11.85
N GLU A 140 -3.10 -24.15 10.64
CA GLU A 140 -3.09 -25.58 10.37
C GLU A 140 -2.28 -25.81 9.09
N ASP A 141 -1.28 -26.67 9.13
CA ASP A 141 -0.42 -27.03 8.00
C ASP A 141 0.20 -25.83 7.25
N GLY A 142 0.57 -24.76 7.97
CA GLY A 142 1.14 -23.54 7.42
C GLY A 142 0.12 -22.61 6.75
N ILE A 143 -1.17 -22.91 6.85
CA ILE A 143 -2.27 -22.08 6.36
C ILE A 143 -2.89 -21.32 7.55
N LEU A 144 -3.09 -20.03 7.35
CA LEU A 144 -3.79 -19.15 8.27
C LEU A 144 -5.27 -19.09 7.90
N TYR A 145 -6.13 -19.60 8.77
CA TYR A 145 -7.58 -19.52 8.67
C TYR A 145 -8.06 -18.40 9.59
N ALA A 146 -8.54 -17.30 9.02
CA ALA A 146 -9.06 -16.17 9.75
C ALA A 146 -10.56 -16.02 9.57
N ARG A 147 -11.30 -15.84 10.67
CA ARG A 147 -12.75 -15.66 10.64
C ARG A 147 -13.17 -14.60 11.65
N ALA A 148 -14.05 -13.72 11.23
CA ALA A 148 -14.69 -12.76 12.13
C ALA A 148 -15.63 -13.47 13.10
N GLY A 149 -15.90 -12.84 14.24
CA GLY A 149 -16.89 -13.32 15.20
C GLY A 149 -18.32 -13.35 14.62
N LYS A 150 -19.29 -13.88 15.38
CA LYS A 150 -20.69 -13.97 14.95
C LYS A 150 -21.29 -12.62 14.53
N ASP A 151 -20.83 -11.54 15.14
CA ASP A 151 -21.32 -10.18 14.89
C ASP A 151 -20.48 -9.41 13.86
N GLY A 152 -19.54 -10.07 13.17
CA GLY A 152 -18.54 -9.48 12.29
C GLY A 152 -17.33 -8.98 13.08
N LEU A 153 -16.49 -8.14 12.44
CA LEU A 153 -15.41 -7.41 13.10
C LEU A 153 -16.00 -6.23 13.90
N THR A 154 -15.37 -5.94 15.05
CA THR A 154 -15.80 -4.86 15.95
C THR A 154 -14.65 -3.88 16.17
N GLY A 155 -14.98 -2.59 16.27
CA GLY A 155 -14.01 -1.54 16.56
C GLY A 155 -13.26 -1.78 17.86
N ALA A 156 -11.96 -1.50 17.86
CA ALA A 156 -11.05 -1.84 18.93
C ALA A 156 -10.01 -0.74 19.19
N ARG A 157 -9.28 -0.87 20.30
CA ARG A 157 -8.07 -0.07 20.56
C ARG A 157 -6.85 -0.93 20.25
N ILE A 158 -6.23 -0.67 19.12
CA ILE A 158 -5.04 -1.39 18.65
C ILE A 158 -3.79 -0.59 19.03
N TYR A 159 -2.84 -1.22 19.69
CA TYR A 159 -1.55 -0.61 20.02
C TYR A 159 -0.44 -1.34 19.27
N LEU A 160 0.21 -0.63 18.35
CA LEU A 160 1.40 -1.13 17.65
C LEU A 160 2.64 -0.70 18.44
N PRO A 161 3.46 -1.62 18.96
CA PRO A 161 4.63 -1.30 19.77
C PRO A 161 5.72 -0.54 19.00
N TYR A 162 5.70 -0.64 17.69
CA TYR A 162 6.51 0.17 16.76
C TYR A 162 5.72 0.42 15.47
N PRO A 163 6.00 1.51 14.73
CA PRO A 163 5.28 1.84 13.50
C PRO A 163 5.60 0.82 12.40
N SER A 164 4.65 -0.08 12.14
CA SER A 164 4.71 -1.06 11.06
C SER A 164 3.73 -0.65 9.97
N VAL A 165 4.24 -0.35 8.77
CA VAL A 165 3.42 0.04 7.60
C VAL A 165 2.39 -1.03 7.30
N GLY A 166 2.82 -2.29 7.09
CA GLY A 166 1.92 -3.37 6.71
C GLY A 166 0.88 -3.71 7.79
N ALA A 167 1.25 -3.68 9.09
CA ALA A 167 0.28 -3.89 10.17
C ALA A 167 -0.72 -2.73 10.28
N THR A 168 -0.28 -1.50 10.02
CA THR A 168 -1.18 -0.33 9.96
C THR A 168 -2.16 -0.46 8.79
N GLU A 169 -1.69 -0.84 7.59
CA GLU A 169 -2.54 -1.11 6.42
C GLU A 169 -3.56 -2.21 6.71
N GLN A 170 -3.10 -3.32 7.30
CA GLN A 170 -3.96 -4.44 7.71
C GLN A 170 -5.07 -4.00 8.66
N ALA A 171 -4.71 -3.25 9.70
CA ALA A 171 -5.65 -2.73 10.68
C ALA A 171 -6.67 -1.78 10.05
N ILE A 172 -6.23 -0.87 9.16
CA ILE A 172 -7.11 0.05 8.43
C ILE A 172 -8.12 -0.74 7.59
N LEU A 173 -7.64 -1.66 6.73
CA LEU A 173 -8.49 -2.43 5.82
C LEU A 173 -9.55 -3.26 6.56
N ALA A 174 -9.18 -3.88 7.68
CA ALA A 174 -10.11 -4.66 8.49
C ALA A 174 -11.11 -3.79 9.29
N SER A 175 -10.73 -2.54 9.62
CA SER A 175 -11.54 -1.66 10.49
C SER A 175 -12.62 -0.88 9.76
N VAL A 176 -12.45 -0.61 8.46
CA VAL A 176 -13.32 0.31 7.71
C VAL A 176 -14.79 -0.14 7.71
N LEU A 177 -15.05 -1.46 7.69
CA LEU A 177 -16.39 -2.04 7.75
C LEU A 177 -16.71 -2.68 9.12
N ALA A 178 -15.82 -2.53 10.12
CA ALA A 178 -16.04 -3.08 11.46
C ALA A 178 -17.08 -2.24 12.22
N LYS A 179 -17.88 -2.88 13.08
CA LYS A 179 -18.90 -2.19 13.87
C LYS A 179 -18.28 -1.32 14.96
N GLY A 180 -18.57 -0.03 14.96
CA GLY A 180 -18.09 0.91 15.97
C GLY A 180 -16.83 1.67 15.59
N VAL A 181 -16.01 2.04 16.58
CA VAL A 181 -14.82 2.87 16.38
C VAL A 181 -13.55 2.09 16.66
N THR A 182 -12.59 2.13 15.73
CA THR A 182 -11.23 1.63 15.93
C THR A 182 -10.28 2.79 16.16
N VAL A 183 -9.41 2.67 17.17
CA VAL A 183 -8.31 3.59 17.43
C VAL A 183 -7.00 2.85 17.32
N ILE A 184 -6.17 3.19 16.34
CA ILE A 184 -4.84 2.61 16.16
C ILE A 184 -3.83 3.60 16.74
N ARG A 185 -3.02 3.17 17.73
CA ARG A 185 -1.89 3.91 18.30
C ARG A 185 -0.58 3.29 17.87
N GLY A 186 0.44 4.11 17.64
CA GLY A 186 1.71 3.67 17.07
C GLY A 186 1.59 3.38 15.57
N ALA A 187 0.60 3.94 14.89
CA ALA A 187 0.40 3.79 13.45
C ALA A 187 1.61 4.35 12.68
N ALA A 188 1.91 3.74 11.54
CA ALA A 188 2.85 4.25 10.58
C ALA A 188 2.35 5.58 9.98
N MET A 189 3.27 6.53 9.74
CA MET A 189 2.94 7.89 9.31
C MET A 189 3.40 8.17 7.88
N GLU A 190 3.92 7.17 7.19
CA GLU A 190 4.43 7.27 5.83
C GLU A 190 3.36 7.84 4.87
N PRO A 191 3.79 8.55 3.81
CA PRO A 191 2.87 9.13 2.82
C PRO A 191 1.91 8.09 2.21
N GLU A 192 2.34 6.85 2.07
CA GLU A 192 1.55 5.74 1.54
C GLU A 192 0.34 5.42 2.42
N ILE A 193 0.49 5.51 3.75
CA ILE A 193 -0.62 5.36 4.71
C ILE A 193 -1.63 6.50 4.56
N ARG A 194 -1.14 7.74 4.41
CA ARG A 194 -2.02 8.89 4.15
C ARG A 194 -2.81 8.71 2.87
N GLN A 195 -2.15 8.28 1.79
CA GLN A 195 -2.80 8.03 0.51
C GLN A 195 -3.88 6.94 0.63
N LEU A 196 -3.61 5.84 1.32
CA LEU A 196 -4.60 4.78 1.58
C LEU A 196 -5.81 5.34 2.33
N CYS A 197 -5.60 6.14 3.37
CA CYS A 197 -6.70 6.75 4.12
C CYS A 197 -7.50 7.73 3.27
N HIS A 198 -6.85 8.56 2.44
CA HIS A 198 -7.55 9.46 1.51
C HIS A 198 -8.36 8.70 0.47
N PHE A 199 -7.78 7.64 -0.09
CA PHE A 199 -8.48 6.77 -1.02
C PHE A 199 -9.73 6.14 -0.38
N LEU A 200 -9.61 5.58 0.81
CA LEU A 200 -10.75 4.98 1.53
C LEU A 200 -11.80 6.03 1.91
N ASN A 201 -11.39 7.24 2.36
CA ASN A 201 -12.33 8.33 2.63
C ASN A 201 -13.05 8.78 1.35
N ASN A 202 -12.38 8.74 0.18
CA ASN A 202 -13.03 9.00 -1.11
C ASN A 202 -14.04 7.90 -1.49
N MET A 203 -13.89 6.69 -0.97
CA MET A 203 -14.88 5.61 -1.07
C MET A 203 -16.03 5.73 -0.05
N GLY A 204 -15.99 6.70 0.86
CA GLY A 204 -17.01 6.90 1.89
C GLY A 204 -16.63 6.38 3.29
N ALA A 205 -15.39 5.96 3.51
CA ALA A 205 -14.90 5.65 4.85
C ALA A 205 -14.78 6.92 5.71
N VAL A 206 -14.68 6.75 7.02
CA VAL A 206 -14.50 7.84 7.99
C VAL A 206 -13.22 7.58 8.77
N ILE A 207 -12.10 8.11 8.27
CA ILE A 207 -10.77 7.96 8.86
C ILE A 207 -10.20 9.34 9.19
N CYS A 208 -9.78 9.55 10.44
CA CYS A 208 -9.14 10.76 10.92
C CYS A 208 -7.75 10.46 11.50
N GLY A 209 -6.92 11.51 11.64
CA GLY A 209 -5.57 11.41 12.23
C GLY A 209 -4.48 11.00 11.22
N MET A 210 -4.76 11.04 9.94
CA MET A 210 -3.82 10.71 8.86
C MET A 210 -2.52 11.52 8.98
N GLY A 211 -1.37 10.84 8.87
CA GLY A 211 -0.05 11.46 9.02
C GLY A 211 0.39 11.67 10.47
N THR A 212 -0.38 11.15 11.43
CA THR A 212 0.01 11.10 12.85
C THR A 212 0.16 9.65 13.32
N SER A 213 0.75 9.43 14.48
CA SER A 213 0.88 8.10 15.09
C SER A 213 -0.43 7.54 15.66
N GLN A 214 -1.54 8.29 15.55
CA GLN A 214 -2.86 7.83 16.00
C GLN A 214 -3.90 8.01 14.90
N LEU A 215 -4.49 6.91 14.45
CA LEU A 215 -5.62 6.90 13.54
C LEU A 215 -6.91 6.56 14.28
N MET A 216 -8.00 7.19 13.88
CA MET A 216 -9.35 6.87 14.33
C MET A 216 -10.20 6.53 13.11
N ILE A 217 -10.84 5.37 13.14
CA ILE A 217 -11.65 4.84 12.04
C ILE A 217 -13.04 4.55 12.60
N GLN A 218 -14.04 5.25 12.08
CA GLN A 218 -15.44 4.92 12.30
C GLN A 218 -15.86 3.92 11.25
N GLY A 219 -16.28 2.73 11.65
CA GLY A 219 -16.78 1.74 10.72
C GLY A 219 -18.05 2.22 10.02
N VAL A 220 -18.18 1.87 8.75
CA VAL A 220 -19.33 2.22 7.89
C VAL A 220 -19.97 0.94 7.34
N ASP A 221 -21.25 1.02 7.00
CA ASP A 221 -21.98 -0.16 6.47
C ASP A 221 -21.64 -0.43 5.00
N VAL A 222 -21.30 0.61 4.23
CA VAL A 222 -21.08 0.51 2.79
C VAL A 222 -20.03 1.52 2.32
N LEU A 223 -19.25 1.11 1.33
CA LEU A 223 -18.35 1.97 0.56
C LEU A 223 -18.87 2.13 -0.87
N HIS A 224 -18.37 3.12 -1.61
CA HIS A 224 -18.84 3.51 -2.94
C HIS A 224 -17.75 3.36 -4.00
N ASP A 225 -18.17 3.39 -5.28
CA ASP A 225 -17.27 3.47 -6.42
C ASP A 225 -16.33 4.67 -6.28
N SER A 226 -15.09 4.50 -6.69
CA SER A 226 -14.07 5.53 -6.52
C SER A 226 -13.10 5.55 -7.70
N SER A 227 -12.63 6.75 -8.03
CA SER A 227 -11.49 6.98 -8.90
C SER A 227 -10.41 7.72 -8.12
N PHE A 228 -9.17 7.22 -8.17
CA PHE A 228 -8.07 7.80 -7.42
C PHE A 228 -6.76 7.76 -8.22
N GLN A 229 -6.01 8.86 -8.16
CA GLN A 229 -4.67 8.94 -8.75
C GLN A 229 -3.62 8.62 -7.72
N VAL A 230 -2.84 7.55 -7.97
CA VAL A 230 -1.70 7.17 -7.12
C VAL A 230 -0.60 8.22 -7.24
N GLU A 231 -0.12 8.75 -6.12
CA GLU A 231 0.98 9.72 -6.10
C GLU A 231 2.30 9.09 -6.52
N GLY A 232 3.25 9.91 -6.96
CA GLY A 232 4.57 9.46 -7.38
C GLY A 232 5.33 8.74 -6.27
N ASP A 233 6.09 7.71 -6.65
CA ASP A 233 6.87 6.89 -5.70
C ASP A 233 8.08 7.68 -5.19
N ARG A 234 8.03 8.08 -3.91
CA ARG A 234 9.13 8.80 -3.26
C ARG A 234 10.44 8.01 -3.23
N ILE A 235 10.38 6.67 -3.20
CA ILE A 235 11.57 5.81 -3.16
C ILE A 235 12.25 5.84 -4.52
N VAL A 236 11.47 5.77 -5.59
CA VAL A 236 11.96 5.91 -6.97
C VAL A 236 12.53 7.31 -7.19
N ALA A 237 11.80 8.37 -6.79
CA ALA A 237 12.28 9.75 -6.90
C ALA A 237 13.58 9.98 -6.13
N GLY A 238 13.66 9.49 -4.88
CA GLY A 238 14.88 9.55 -4.07
C GLY A 238 16.07 8.80 -4.70
N THR A 239 15.79 7.66 -5.35
CA THR A 239 16.82 6.89 -6.06
C THR A 239 17.37 7.65 -7.27
N TYR A 240 16.49 8.28 -8.06
CA TYR A 240 16.94 9.15 -9.16
C TYR A 240 17.70 10.36 -8.63
N GLY A 241 17.23 10.99 -7.55
CA GLY A 241 17.95 12.10 -6.92
C GLY A 241 19.37 11.73 -6.48
N ALA A 242 19.51 10.56 -5.84
CA ALA A 242 20.83 10.05 -5.44
C ALA A 242 21.71 9.74 -6.67
N ALA A 243 21.14 9.20 -7.74
CA ALA A 243 21.88 8.94 -8.98
C ALA A 243 22.41 10.24 -9.62
N VAL A 244 21.58 11.30 -9.66
CA VAL A 244 22.00 12.62 -10.20
C VAL A 244 23.09 13.24 -9.33
N ALA A 245 22.93 13.20 -8.00
CA ALA A 245 23.94 13.73 -7.08
C ALA A 245 25.29 12.99 -7.22
N ALA A 246 25.26 11.68 -7.48
CA ALA A 246 26.48 10.87 -7.63
C ALA A 246 27.15 11.03 -9.01
N ALA A 247 26.37 11.13 -10.08
CA ALA A 247 26.90 11.20 -11.46
C ALA A 247 27.15 12.64 -11.93
N GLY A 248 26.61 13.63 -11.25
CA GLY A 248 26.48 15.00 -11.72
C GLY A 248 25.42 15.13 -12.81
N GLY A 249 25.02 16.37 -13.09
CA GLY A 249 24.06 16.64 -14.16
C GLY A 249 22.99 17.64 -13.76
N ASN A 250 21.85 17.56 -14.44
CA ASN A 250 20.68 18.37 -14.17
C ASN A 250 19.42 17.61 -14.63
N VAL A 251 18.61 17.15 -13.70
CA VAL A 251 17.40 16.35 -13.98
C VAL A 251 16.20 16.95 -13.25
N ILE A 252 15.08 17.02 -13.96
CA ILE A 252 13.77 17.37 -13.39
C ILE A 252 12.97 16.08 -13.13
N LEU A 253 12.64 15.83 -11.88
CA LEU A 253 11.78 14.73 -11.44
C LEU A 253 10.34 15.24 -11.36
N LYS A 254 9.50 14.85 -12.33
CA LYS A 254 8.09 15.25 -12.40
C LYS A 254 7.19 14.28 -11.63
N GLY A 255 6.21 14.80 -10.92
CA GLY A 255 5.32 14.00 -10.08
C GLY A 255 5.98 13.52 -8.78
N ALA A 256 7.12 14.09 -8.41
CA ALA A 256 7.81 13.85 -7.15
C ALA A 256 7.39 14.92 -6.13
N ASP A 257 6.67 14.52 -5.08
CA ASP A 257 6.28 15.43 -4.01
C ASP A 257 7.49 15.80 -3.13
N PRO A 258 7.96 17.08 -3.12
CA PRO A 258 9.10 17.49 -2.31
C PRO A 258 8.86 17.29 -0.81
N GLY A 259 7.60 17.43 -0.35
CA GLY A 259 7.22 17.26 1.05
C GLY A 259 7.48 15.86 1.58
N SER A 260 7.29 14.83 0.74
CA SER A 260 7.54 13.42 1.07
C SER A 260 9.03 13.03 1.05
N LEU A 261 9.88 13.89 0.48
CA LEU A 261 11.32 13.66 0.28
C LEU A 261 12.21 14.60 1.10
N ARG A 262 11.64 15.32 2.06
CA ARG A 262 12.34 16.38 2.81
C ARG A 262 13.69 15.92 3.39
N VAL A 263 13.74 14.75 4.02
CA VAL A 263 14.97 14.22 4.62
C VAL A 263 15.99 13.77 3.56
N PRO A 264 15.65 12.92 2.58
CA PRO A 264 16.59 12.56 1.51
C PRO A 264 17.15 13.78 0.76
N LEU A 265 16.31 14.75 0.40
CA LEU A 265 16.76 15.96 -0.30
C LEU A 265 17.73 16.79 0.55
N GLY A 266 17.46 16.93 1.86
CA GLY A 266 18.37 17.61 2.76
C GLY A 266 19.74 16.93 2.88
N LEU A 267 19.80 15.60 2.82
CA LEU A 267 21.06 14.86 2.79
C LEU A 267 21.83 15.07 1.47
N LEU A 268 21.12 15.11 0.34
CA LEU A 268 21.73 15.39 -0.96
C LEU A 268 22.28 16.82 -1.02
N GLU A 269 21.60 17.82 -0.44
CA GLU A 269 22.09 19.21 -0.33
C GLU A 269 23.35 19.28 0.54
N GLN A 270 23.38 18.56 1.67
CA GLN A 270 24.59 18.48 2.50
C GLN A 270 25.77 17.80 1.75
N ALA A 271 25.48 16.90 0.83
CA ALA A 271 26.48 16.28 -0.04
C ALA A 271 26.92 17.20 -1.21
N GLY A 272 26.33 18.40 -1.36
CA GLY A 272 26.71 19.39 -2.35
C GLY A 272 25.78 19.48 -3.57
N ALA A 273 24.66 18.76 -3.61
CA ALA A 273 23.69 18.88 -4.68
C ALA A 273 22.91 20.20 -4.58
N GLN A 274 22.67 20.85 -5.72
CA GLN A 274 21.76 22.00 -5.81
C GLN A 274 20.36 21.51 -6.10
N ILE A 275 19.38 21.83 -5.23
CA ILE A 275 18.02 21.31 -5.35
C ILE A 275 17.01 22.44 -5.39
N ILE A 276 16.18 22.46 -6.44
CA ILE A 276 15.03 23.35 -6.56
C ILE A 276 13.76 22.52 -6.36
N ARG A 277 12.87 22.99 -5.50
CA ARG A 277 11.59 22.32 -5.16
C ARG A 277 10.42 23.17 -5.66
N ASP A 278 9.52 22.56 -6.40
CA ASP A 278 8.23 23.15 -6.79
C ASP A 278 7.10 22.29 -6.20
N GLU A 279 6.54 22.73 -5.07
CA GLU A 279 5.50 22.00 -4.37
C GLU A 279 4.17 22.01 -5.14
N GLU A 280 3.87 23.10 -5.90
CA GLU A 280 2.64 23.22 -6.67
C GLU A 280 2.62 22.26 -7.86
N LYS A 281 3.74 22.16 -8.58
CA LYS A 281 3.87 21.24 -9.71
C LYS A 281 4.25 19.82 -9.29
N LYS A 282 4.59 19.59 -8.02
CA LYS A 282 5.21 18.36 -7.54
C LYS A 282 6.44 17.98 -8.37
N GLU A 283 7.36 18.94 -8.52
CA GLU A 283 8.61 18.78 -9.28
C GLU A 283 9.83 19.04 -8.39
N ILE A 284 10.89 18.28 -8.64
CA ILE A 284 12.21 18.45 -8.00
C ILE A 284 13.24 18.50 -9.10
N GLN A 285 14.06 19.57 -9.12
CA GLN A 285 15.24 19.67 -10.00
C GLN A 285 16.50 19.48 -9.16
N ILE A 286 17.38 18.65 -9.62
CA ILE A 286 18.65 18.29 -8.97
C ILE A 286 19.78 18.45 -9.97
#